data_1ae987d1ee154abe6c93c47604f30e6e
#
_entry.id   1ae987d1ee154abe6c93c47604f30e6e
#
_cell.length_a   1.000
_cell.length_b   1.000
_cell.length_c   1.000
_cell.angle_alpha   90.00
_cell.angle_beta   90.00
_cell.angle_gamma   90.00
#
_symmetry.space_group_name_H-M   'P 1'
#
loop_
_entity.id
_entity.type
_entity.pdbx_description
1 polymer ?
#
loop_
_entity_poly.entity_id
_entity_poly.type
_entity_poly.pdbx_seq_one_letter_code
_entity_poly.pdbx_strand_id
1 'polypeptide(L)'
;MLKKSMPTEAGKGGPAILDKVIGIVNEMLVSHSEIAGICISTAGMVDTETGSIFYSAPLIPNYAGTQFKKILEEKFQIPCEVENDVNCAGLAEYRNGAAKGSKVALVLTIGTGIGGCILLEGKVFHGFSNSACEVGYMHMDDSDFQTLGAASILTKKVAERKNEIEDKWDGYHIFEEAKKGDQICIQAIEEMTDTLGKGIANICYVLNPEIVVLGGGIMAQETFLKDRIKGAVKKYLVSSIEKHTKITFAENQNDAGMLGAFYHFCGMHLKE
;
A
#
# COMPACT_ATOMS: atom_id res chain seq x y z
N MET A 1 22.54 -8.98 -6.10
CA MET A 1 21.23 -8.34 -6.43
C MET A 1 21.51 -6.93 -6.91
N LEU A 2 21.06 -6.58 -8.11
CA LEU A 2 21.15 -5.21 -8.62
C LEU A 2 19.86 -4.46 -8.27
N LYS A 3 19.96 -3.27 -7.67
CA LYS A 3 18.83 -2.39 -7.38
C LYS A 3 19.06 -1.06 -8.08
N LYS A 4 18.08 -0.61 -8.86
CA LYS A 4 18.10 0.67 -9.57
C LYS A 4 16.83 1.45 -9.26
N SER A 5 16.93 2.75 -9.16
CA SER A 5 15.80 3.65 -8.97
C SER A 5 15.87 4.79 -9.99
N MET A 6 14.69 5.20 -10.48
CA MET A 6 14.54 6.36 -11.34
C MET A 6 13.19 7.04 -11.06
N PRO A 7 13.05 8.35 -11.36
CA PRO A 7 11.78 9.05 -11.23
C PRO A 7 10.72 8.44 -12.15
N THR A 8 9.54 8.14 -11.60
CA THR A 8 8.41 7.61 -12.36
C THR A 8 7.90 8.62 -13.40
N GLU A 9 7.90 9.92 -13.04
CA GLU A 9 7.34 11.02 -13.85
C GLU A 9 5.86 10.76 -14.18
N ALA A 10 5.10 10.35 -13.17
CA ALA A 10 3.71 9.90 -13.30
C ALA A 10 2.81 10.85 -14.11
N GLY A 11 3.06 12.16 -14.06
CA GLY A 11 2.36 13.17 -14.86
C GLY A 11 2.49 13.01 -16.38
N LYS A 12 3.49 12.23 -16.88
CA LYS A 12 3.62 11.90 -18.30
C LYS A 12 2.68 10.75 -18.72
N GLY A 13 2.02 10.10 -17.77
CA GLY A 13 0.98 9.11 -17.99
C GLY A 13 1.45 7.67 -18.23
N GLY A 14 0.47 6.78 -18.39
CA GLY A 14 0.68 5.34 -18.55
C GLY A 14 1.64 4.93 -19.64
N PRO A 15 1.53 5.46 -20.87
CA PRO A 15 2.46 5.13 -21.96
C PRO A 15 3.93 5.41 -21.59
N ALA A 16 4.21 6.54 -20.95
CA ALA A 16 5.58 6.89 -20.56
C ALA A 16 6.12 5.98 -19.44
N ILE A 17 5.26 5.51 -18.55
CA ILE A 17 5.64 4.52 -17.54
C ILE A 17 5.96 3.18 -18.20
N LEU A 18 5.13 2.72 -19.13
CA LEU A 18 5.37 1.48 -19.88
C LEU A 18 6.70 1.56 -20.66
N ASP A 19 6.99 2.67 -21.32
CA ASP A 19 8.26 2.85 -22.03
C ASP A 19 9.46 2.77 -21.09
N LYS A 20 9.35 3.33 -19.88
CA LYS A 20 10.39 3.18 -18.85
C LYS A 20 10.58 1.75 -18.40
N VAL A 21 9.49 1.01 -18.18
CA VAL A 21 9.56 -0.41 -17.83
C VAL A 21 10.25 -1.20 -18.93
N ILE A 22 9.89 -0.97 -20.19
CA ILE A 22 10.56 -1.58 -21.36
C ILE A 22 12.05 -1.25 -21.37
N GLY A 23 12.40 0.00 -21.09
CA GLY A 23 13.81 0.43 -21.01
C GLY A 23 14.59 -0.30 -19.93
N ILE A 24 14.00 -0.46 -18.73
CA ILE A 24 14.60 -1.19 -17.60
C ILE A 24 14.81 -2.66 -17.98
N VAL A 25 13.80 -3.32 -18.56
CA VAL A 25 13.91 -4.73 -18.95
C VAL A 25 15.01 -4.94 -20.01
N ASN A 26 15.06 -4.06 -21.03
CA ASN A 26 16.13 -4.09 -22.04
C ASN A 26 17.52 -3.98 -21.40
N GLU A 27 17.72 -3.03 -20.50
CA GLU A 27 19.00 -2.84 -19.80
C GLU A 27 19.38 -4.06 -18.94
N MET A 28 18.40 -4.66 -18.27
CA MET A 28 18.63 -5.86 -17.46
C MET A 28 19.02 -7.06 -18.33
N LEU A 29 18.39 -7.24 -19.48
CA LEU A 29 18.70 -8.33 -20.42
C LEU A 29 20.08 -8.21 -21.04
N VAL A 30 20.61 -7.01 -21.23
CA VAL A 30 22.00 -6.80 -21.68
C VAL A 30 23.00 -7.34 -20.64
N SER A 31 22.68 -7.17 -19.37
CA SER A 31 23.58 -7.56 -18.27
C SER A 31 23.34 -8.99 -17.76
N HIS A 32 22.14 -9.54 -17.98
CA HIS A 32 21.69 -10.83 -17.44
C HIS A 32 20.85 -11.56 -18.50
N SER A 33 21.45 -12.53 -19.17
CA SER A 33 20.79 -13.30 -20.25
C SER A 33 19.77 -14.34 -19.74
N GLU A 34 19.80 -14.68 -18.45
CA GLU A 34 18.97 -15.74 -17.85
C GLU A 34 17.85 -15.17 -16.97
N ILE A 35 17.09 -14.18 -17.47
CA ILE A 35 15.93 -13.65 -16.77
C ILE A 35 14.76 -14.60 -16.98
N ALA A 36 14.22 -15.16 -15.89
CA ALA A 36 13.14 -16.14 -15.92
C ALA A 36 11.73 -15.50 -15.88
N GLY A 37 11.62 -14.25 -15.47
CA GLY A 37 10.33 -13.58 -15.36
C GLY A 37 10.42 -12.08 -15.11
N ILE A 38 9.33 -11.40 -15.39
CA ILE A 38 9.11 -9.97 -15.09
C ILE A 38 7.99 -9.89 -14.05
N CYS A 39 8.26 -9.19 -12.96
CA CYS A 39 7.31 -9.04 -11.86
C CYS A 39 7.06 -7.54 -11.63
N ILE A 40 5.81 -7.11 -11.69
CA ILE A 40 5.45 -5.69 -11.57
C ILE A 40 4.53 -5.48 -10.37
N SER A 41 4.93 -4.57 -9.48
CA SER A 41 4.08 -3.98 -8.45
C SER A 41 3.70 -2.59 -8.90
N THR A 42 2.40 -2.28 -8.98
CA THR A 42 1.93 -1.02 -9.54
C THR A 42 0.70 -0.46 -8.84
N ALA A 43 0.56 0.86 -8.88
CA ALA A 43 -0.66 1.53 -8.43
C ALA A 43 -1.85 1.21 -9.37
N GLY A 44 -3.06 1.35 -8.85
CA GLY A 44 -4.31 1.11 -9.57
C GLY A 44 -4.87 -0.28 -9.37
N MET A 45 -6.10 -0.49 -9.84
CA MET A 45 -6.75 -1.81 -9.79
C MET A 45 -6.26 -2.63 -10.99
N VAL A 46 -5.68 -3.78 -10.68
CA VAL A 46 -5.04 -4.68 -11.65
C VAL A 46 -5.93 -5.89 -11.89
N ASP A 47 -6.21 -6.15 -13.15
CA ASP A 47 -6.68 -7.47 -13.57
C ASP A 47 -5.46 -8.40 -13.65
N THR A 48 -5.31 -9.27 -12.68
CA THR A 48 -4.14 -10.14 -12.56
C THR A 48 -4.09 -11.25 -13.62
N GLU A 49 -5.23 -11.61 -14.25
CA GLU A 49 -5.25 -12.57 -15.34
C GLU A 49 -4.63 -11.98 -16.62
N THR A 50 -5.04 -10.77 -16.96
CA THR A 50 -4.56 -10.07 -18.16
C THR A 50 -3.32 -9.19 -17.90
N GLY A 51 -2.96 -8.94 -16.64
CA GLY A 51 -1.88 -8.04 -16.25
C GLY A 51 -2.11 -6.60 -16.72
N SER A 52 -3.37 -6.17 -16.77
CA SER A 52 -3.76 -4.84 -17.21
C SER A 52 -4.31 -3.98 -16.08
N ILE A 53 -4.13 -2.67 -16.21
CA ILE A 53 -4.71 -1.70 -15.28
C ILE A 53 -6.12 -1.36 -15.77
N PHE A 54 -7.16 -1.74 -15.05
CA PHE A 54 -8.53 -1.43 -15.47
C PHE A 54 -9.09 -0.15 -14.82
N TYR A 55 -8.53 0.27 -13.68
CA TYR A 55 -8.86 1.54 -13.03
C TYR A 55 -7.63 2.15 -12.36
N SER A 56 -7.54 3.46 -12.41
CA SER A 56 -6.51 4.24 -11.71
C SER A 56 -7.08 5.60 -11.32
N ALA A 57 -6.70 6.09 -10.15
CA ALA A 57 -6.98 7.46 -9.75
C ALA A 57 -6.38 8.47 -10.77
N PRO A 58 -6.94 9.68 -10.90
CA PRO A 58 -6.50 10.68 -11.89
C PRO A 58 -5.04 11.14 -11.80
N LEU A 59 -4.32 10.72 -10.77
CA LEU A 59 -2.90 11.07 -10.54
C LEU A 59 -1.97 10.63 -11.68
N ILE A 60 -2.32 9.59 -12.43
CA ILE A 60 -1.55 9.09 -13.57
C ILE A 60 -2.43 9.15 -14.81
N PRO A 61 -2.24 10.14 -15.71
CA PRO A 61 -3.03 10.27 -16.93
C PRO A 61 -2.90 9.03 -17.82
N ASN A 62 -4.02 8.59 -18.43
CA ASN A 62 -4.05 7.47 -19.37
C ASN A 62 -3.39 6.17 -18.83
N TYR A 63 -3.51 5.92 -17.51
CA TYR A 63 -2.95 4.72 -16.90
C TYR A 63 -3.90 3.53 -17.01
N ALA A 64 -5.19 3.75 -16.84
CA ALA A 64 -6.21 2.74 -17.11
C ALA A 64 -6.14 2.31 -18.59
N GLY A 65 -6.23 0.99 -18.83
CA GLY A 65 -6.04 0.39 -20.14
C GLY A 65 -4.60 -0.02 -20.48
N THR A 66 -3.61 0.30 -19.64
CA THR A 66 -2.22 -0.15 -19.83
C THR A 66 -2.12 -1.66 -19.67
N GLN A 67 -1.67 -2.37 -20.72
CA GLN A 67 -1.56 -3.83 -20.79
C GLN A 67 -0.10 -4.28 -20.61
N PHE A 68 0.40 -4.18 -19.39
CA PHE A 68 1.81 -4.50 -19.10
C PHE A 68 2.18 -5.93 -19.50
N LYS A 69 1.45 -6.93 -19.00
CA LYS A 69 1.72 -8.35 -19.23
C LYS A 69 1.81 -8.65 -20.72
N LYS A 70 0.74 -8.34 -21.46
CA LYS A 70 0.67 -8.61 -22.90
C LYS A 70 1.83 -7.97 -23.66
N ILE A 71 2.08 -6.68 -23.46
CA ILE A 71 3.09 -5.92 -24.22
C ILE A 71 4.51 -6.43 -23.89
N LEU A 72 4.79 -6.72 -22.62
CA LEU A 72 6.11 -7.17 -22.20
C LEU A 72 6.38 -8.61 -22.65
N GLU A 73 5.38 -9.51 -22.52
CA GLU A 73 5.49 -10.89 -23.00
C GLU A 73 5.65 -10.97 -24.53
N GLU A 74 4.87 -10.19 -25.29
CA GLU A 74 5.03 -10.11 -26.74
C GLU A 74 6.41 -9.59 -27.16
N LYS A 75 6.94 -8.61 -26.45
CA LYS A 75 8.22 -7.98 -26.78
C LYS A 75 9.43 -8.82 -26.40
N PHE A 76 9.41 -9.40 -25.20
CA PHE A 76 10.58 -10.04 -24.61
C PHE A 76 10.53 -11.56 -24.60
N GLN A 77 9.39 -12.16 -24.87
CA GLN A 77 9.16 -13.61 -24.80
C GLN A 77 9.53 -14.19 -23.42
N ILE A 78 9.30 -13.40 -22.36
CA ILE A 78 9.55 -13.74 -20.96
C ILE A 78 8.22 -13.59 -20.21
N PRO A 79 7.82 -14.56 -19.35
CA PRO A 79 6.61 -14.45 -18.54
C PRO A 79 6.59 -13.18 -17.71
N CYS A 80 5.43 -12.52 -17.65
CA CYS A 80 5.23 -11.28 -16.90
C CYS A 80 4.01 -11.40 -16.00
N GLU A 81 4.14 -11.05 -14.73
CA GLU A 81 3.02 -10.93 -13.81
C GLU A 81 2.94 -9.52 -13.22
N VAL A 82 1.71 -9.08 -13.01
CA VAL A 82 1.42 -7.71 -12.54
C VAL A 82 0.44 -7.79 -11.39
N GLU A 83 0.75 -7.13 -10.30
CA GLU A 83 -0.12 -7.06 -9.13
C GLU A 83 -0.16 -5.63 -8.58
N ASN A 84 -1.24 -5.31 -7.87
CA ASN A 84 -1.39 -4.05 -7.17
C ASN A 84 -0.31 -3.89 -6.08
N ASP A 85 0.15 -2.66 -5.85
CA ASP A 85 1.24 -2.34 -4.92
C ASP A 85 0.91 -2.68 -3.45
N VAL A 86 -0.33 -2.50 -3.02
CA VAL A 86 -0.76 -2.84 -1.67
C VAL A 86 -0.91 -4.35 -1.51
N ASN A 87 -1.41 -5.05 -2.52
CA ASN A 87 -1.45 -6.50 -2.56
C ASN A 87 -0.03 -7.09 -2.52
N CYS A 88 0.90 -6.51 -3.27
CA CYS A 88 2.32 -6.87 -3.19
C CYS A 88 2.87 -6.65 -1.78
N ALA A 89 2.59 -5.51 -1.14
CA ALA A 89 3.01 -5.27 0.23
C ALA A 89 2.45 -6.34 1.18
N GLY A 90 1.19 -6.71 1.01
CA GLY A 90 0.56 -7.78 1.76
C GLY A 90 1.26 -9.13 1.59
N LEU A 91 1.55 -9.54 0.36
CA LEU A 91 2.28 -10.78 0.07
C LEU A 91 3.67 -10.80 0.70
N ALA A 92 4.40 -9.67 0.64
CA ALA A 92 5.71 -9.55 1.28
C ALA A 92 5.61 -9.74 2.80
N GLU A 93 4.64 -9.09 3.45
CA GLU A 93 4.42 -9.22 4.89
C GLU A 93 3.99 -10.63 5.29
N TYR A 94 3.27 -11.33 4.45
CA TYR A 94 2.88 -12.71 4.70
C TYR A 94 4.05 -13.70 4.54
N ARG A 95 4.89 -13.53 3.51
CA ARG A 95 5.97 -14.49 3.22
C ARG A 95 7.16 -14.34 4.17
N ASN A 96 7.56 -13.12 4.51
CA ASN A 96 8.75 -12.88 5.33
C ASN A 96 8.65 -11.71 6.31
N GLY A 97 7.45 -11.25 6.64
CA GLY A 97 7.24 -10.12 7.54
C GLY A 97 6.21 -10.37 8.62
N ALA A 98 5.57 -9.31 9.06
CA ALA A 98 4.71 -9.26 10.23
C ALA A 98 3.46 -10.15 10.18
N ALA A 99 2.96 -10.50 8.98
CA ALA A 99 1.77 -11.33 8.78
C ALA A 99 2.09 -12.82 8.57
N LYS A 100 3.35 -13.23 8.73
CA LYS A 100 3.78 -14.60 8.45
C LYS A 100 2.99 -15.64 9.26
N GLY A 101 2.41 -16.61 8.54
CA GLY A 101 1.70 -17.74 9.11
C GLY A 101 0.28 -17.45 9.62
N SER A 102 -0.22 -16.21 9.43
CA SER A 102 -1.60 -15.87 9.77
C SER A 102 -2.60 -16.51 8.81
N LYS A 103 -3.79 -16.84 9.30
CA LYS A 103 -4.87 -17.39 8.47
C LYS A 103 -5.64 -16.29 7.75
N VAL A 104 -5.93 -15.20 8.46
CA VAL A 104 -6.64 -14.03 7.94
C VAL A 104 -5.86 -12.79 8.31
N ALA A 105 -5.24 -12.13 7.33
CA ALA A 105 -4.53 -10.88 7.54
C ALA A 105 -5.18 -9.73 6.78
N LEU A 106 -5.18 -8.57 7.42
CA LEU A 106 -5.44 -7.28 6.78
C LEU A 106 -4.12 -6.50 6.75
N VAL A 107 -3.70 -6.05 5.60
CA VAL A 107 -2.56 -5.15 5.45
C VAL A 107 -3.06 -3.82 4.94
N LEU A 108 -2.74 -2.74 5.63
CA LEU A 108 -3.10 -1.38 5.24
C LEU A 108 -1.83 -0.57 4.96
N THR A 109 -1.83 0.17 3.88
CA THR A 109 -0.77 1.15 3.57
C THR A 109 -1.32 2.56 3.72
N ILE A 110 -0.69 3.35 4.60
CA ILE A 110 -1.06 4.72 4.90
C ILE A 110 0.01 5.65 4.29
N GLY A 111 -0.35 6.28 3.19
CA GLY A 111 0.54 7.13 2.39
C GLY A 111 -0.22 8.32 1.80
N THR A 112 -0.08 8.56 0.49
CA THR A 112 -0.87 9.56 -0.25
C THR A 112 -2.37 9.30 -0.12
N GLY A 113 -2.77 8.03 -0.12
CA GLY A 113 -4.09 7.55 0.21
C GLY A 113 -4.02 6.47 1.29
N ILE A 114 -5.10 5.69 1.43
CA ILE A 114 -5.16 4.48 2.24
C ILE A 114 -5.53 3.31 1.33
N GLY A 115 -4.61 2.37 1.19
CA GLY A 115 -4.85 1.12 0.46
C GLY A 115 -4.97 -0.07 1.41
N GLY A 116 -5.62 -1.12 0.95
CA GLY A 116 -5.79 -2.35 1.72
C GLY A 116 -5.52 -3.61 0.92
N CYS A 117 -5.07 -4.64 1.61
CA CYS A 117 -4.93 -6.00 1.10
C CYS A 117 -5.49 -6.99 2.12
N ILE A 118 -6.30 -7.91 1.66
CA ILE A 118 -6.78 -9.04 2.45
C ILE A 118 -6.04 -10.30 2.01
N LEU A 119 -5.49 -11.02 2.99
CA LEU A 119 -4.87 -12.33 2.75
C LEU A 119 -5.65 -13.40 3.51
N LEU A 120 -6.05 -14.43 2.78
CA LEU A 120 -6.68 -15.63 3.31
C LEU A 120 -5.74 -16.81 3.10
N GLU A 121 -5.18 -17.35 4.19
CA GLU A 121 -4.19 -18.44 4.14
C GLU A 121 -3.02 -18.16 3.17
N GLY A 122 -2.56 -16.89 3.16
CA GLY A 122 -1.45 -16.42 2.34
C GLY A 122 -1.77 -16.11 0.88
N LYS A 123 -3.03 -16.20 0.50
CA LYS A 123 -3.50 -15.82 -0.85
C LYS A 123 -4.20 -14.48 -0.79
N VAL A 124 -3.90 -13.61 -1.73
CA VAL A 124 -4.60 -12.33 -1.87
C VAL A 124 -6.07 -12.60 -2.23
N PHE A 125 -6.97 -11.99 -1.49
CA PHE A 125 -8.38 -11.98 -1.80
C PHE A 125 -8.69 -10.81 -2.74
N HIS A 126 -8.75 -11.07 -4.03
CA HIS A 126 -9.03 -10.06 -5.05
C HIS A 126 -10.51 -9.67 -5.15
N GLY A 127 -11.43 -10.48 -4.58
CA GLY A 127 -12.87 -10.32 -4.80
C GLY A 127 -13.29 -10.77 -6.20
N PHE A 128 -14.50 -10.37 -6.60
CA PHE A 128 -15.06 -10.77 -7.90
C PHE A 128 -14.44 -9.99 -9.07
N SER A 129 -14.09 -8.73 -8.86
CA SER A 129 -13.64 -7.80 -9.91
C SER A 129 -12.25 -7.19 -9.64
N ASN A 130 -11.40 -7.91 -8.93
CA ASN A 130 -10.05 -7.46 -8.55
C ASN A 130 -10.02 -6.11 -7.80
N SER A 131 -11.10 -5.76 -7.09
CA SER A 131 -11.24 -4.50 -6.35
C SER A 131 -11.48 -4.70 -4.86
N ALA A 132 -11.22 -5.90 -4.33
CA ALA A 132 -11.41 -6.14 -2.91
C ALA A 132 -10.44 -5.29 -2.08
N CYS A 133 -10.91 -4.85 -0.92
CA CYS A 133 -10.13 -4.07 0.03
C CYS A 133 -9.72 -2.66 -0.42
N GLU A 134 -10.44 -2.07 -1.36
CA GLU A 134 -10.34 -0.64 -1.71
C GLU A 134 -10.93 0.24 -0.57
N VAL A 135 -10.39 0.02 0.62
CA VAL A 135 -10.93 0.58 1.87
C VAL A 135 -10.75 2.09 2.00
N GLY A 136 -9.83 2.66 1.24
CA GLY A 136 -9.66 4.12 1.18
C GLY A 136 -10.94 4.86 0.78
N TYR A 137 -11.78 4.22 -0.04
CA TYR A 137 -13.07 4.77 -0.49
C TYR A 137 -14.25 4.49 0.45
N MET A 138 -14.04 3.80 1.58
CA MET A 138 -15.12 3.60 2.55
C MET A 138 -15.61 4.95 3.08
N HIS A 139 -16.92 5.17 2.99
CA HIS A 139 -17.54 6.36 3.57
C HIS A 139 -17.45 6.32 5.10
N MET A 140 -16.94 7.40 5.66
CA MET A 140 -16.82 7.62 7.10
C MET A 140 -17.18 9.05 7.43
N ASP A 141 -18.11 9.24 8.37
CA ASP A 141 -18.64 10.56 8.69
C ASP A 141 -19.17 11.28 7.42
N ASP A 142 -18.68 12.46 7.13
CA ASP A 142 -19.10 13.25 5.95
C ASP A 142 -18.09 13.12 4.77
N SER A 143 -17.20 12.12 4.78
CA SER A 143 -16.16 11.96 3.76
C SER A 143 -15.82 10.48 3.53
N ASP A 144 -14.62 10.19 3.07
CA ASP A 144 -14.08 8.83 2.94
C ASP A 144 -12.84 8.62 3.83
N PHE A 145 -12.48 7.35 4.01
CA PHE A 145 -11.43 6.96 4.94
C PHE A 145 -10.08 7.59 4.60
N GLN A 146 -9.69 7.62 3.32
CA GLN A 146 -8.39 8.20 2.92
C GLN A 146 -8.39 9.73 3.00
N THR A 147 -9.49 10.39 2.65
CA THR A 147 -9.63 11.85 2.76
C THR A 147 -9.63 12.34 4.22
N LEU A 148 -9.91 11.46 5.17
CA LEU A 148 -9.85 11.80 6.61
C LEU A 148 -8.52 11.37 7.24
N GLY A 149 -7.93 10.23 6.86
CA GLY A 149 -6.87 9.54 7.60
C GLY A 149 -5.55 9.33 6.87
N ALA A 150 -5.40 9.70 5.59
CA ALA A 150 -4.14 9.53 4.86
C ALA A 150 -3.02 10.46 5.38
N ALA A 151 -1.77 10.07 5.14
CA ALA A 151 -0.61 10.87 5.51
C ALA A 151 -0.57 12.23 4.78
N SER A 152 -1.02 12.28 3.52
CA SER A 152 -1.14 13.53 2.76
C SER A 152 -2.13 14.51 3.39
N ILE A 153 -3.18 13.99 4.03
CA ILE A 153 -4.15 14.83 4.73
C ILE A 153 -3.59 15.37 6.05
N LEU A 154 -2.75 14.60 6.73
CA LEU A 154 -2.05 15.08 7.91
C LEU A 154 -1.15 16.28 7.57
N THR A 155 -0.36 16.21 6.49
CA THR A 155 0.52 17.31 6.07
C THR A 155 -0.27 18.55 5.72
N LYS A 156 -1.34 18.40 4.96
CA LYS A 156 -2.24 19.49 4.59
C LYS A 156 -2.88 20.17 5.81
N LYS A 157 -3.44 19.40 6.74
CA LYS A 157 -4.06 19.93 7.97
C LYS A 157 -3.08 20.73 8.82
N VAL A 158 -1.83 20.24 8.97
CA VAL A 158 -0.82 20.97 9.75
C VAL A 158 -0.43 22.27 9.06
N ALA A 159 -0.19 22.27 7.76
CA ALA A 159 0.12 23.46 6.99
C ALA A 159 -0.98 24.53 7.10
N GLU A 160 -2.24 24.13 6.90
CA GLU A 160 -3.42 24.99 7.02
C GLU A 160 -3.54 25.60 8.44
N ARG A 161 -3.41 24.79 9.49
CA ARG A 161 -3.52 25.25 10.90
C ARG A 161 -2.40 26.18 11.31
N LYS A 162 -1.21 26.01 10.71
CA LYS A 162 -0.05 26.88 10.94
C LYS A 162 -0.05 28.10 10.02
N ASN A 163 -0.98 28.18 9.06
CA ASN A 163 -1.02 29.20 8.03
C ASN A 163 0.29 29.27 7.21
N GLU A 164 0.80 28.10 6.84
CA GLU A 164 2.03 27.92 6.07
C GLU A 164 1.78 27.15 4.78
N ILE A 165 2.74 27.16 3.85
CA ILE A 165 2.65 26.39 2.61
C ILE A 165 2.86 24.90 2.88
N GLU A 166 2.13 24.04 2.17
CA GLU A 166 2.16 22.57 2.37
C GLU A 166 3.56 21.97 2.16
N ASP A 167 4.32 22.46 1.19
CA ASP A 167 5.67 21.99 0.87
C ASP A 167 6.68 22.09 2.03
N LYS A 168 6.37 22.85 3.07
CA LYS A 168 7.18 22.92 4.30
C LYS A 168 6.95 21.75 5.23
N TRP A 169 5.87 21.02 5.06
CA TRP A 169 5.40 20.01 5.99
C TRP A 169 5.38 18.64 5.32
N ASP A 170 6.28 17.79 5.74
CA ASP A 170 6.24 16.36 5.46
C ASP A 170 5.95 15.57 6.74
N GLY A 171 5.71 14.28 6.59
CA GLY A 171 5.43 13.43 7.75
C GLY A 171 6.57 13.46 8.76
N TYR A 172 7.82 13.46 8.31
CA TYR A 172 8.99 13.48 9.21
C TYR A 172 9.01 14.75 10.07
N HIS A 173 8.88 15.92 9.45
CA HIS A 173 8.89 17.21 10.13
C HIS A 173 7.75 17.33 11.16
N ILE A 174 6.55 16.87 10.81
CA ILE A 174 5.39 16.89 11.71
C ILE A 174 5.67 16.09 12.99
N PHE A 175 6.23 14.88 12.87
CA PHE A 175 6.53 14.06 14.04
C PHE A 175 7.69 14.63 14.86
N GLU A 176 8.69 15.25 14.27
CA GLU A 176 9.75 15.93 15.01
C GLU A 176 9.21 17.11 15.82
N GLU A 177 8.34 17.93 15.26
CA GLU A 177 7.70 19.03 15.99
C GLU A 177 6.73 18.53 17.07
N ALA A 178 5.98 17.46 16.80
CA ALA A 178 5.14 16.82 17.81
C ALA A 178 5.95 16.29 19.01
N LYS A 179 7.12 15.69 18.76
CA LYS A 179 8.05 15.25 19.83
C LYS A 179 8.60 16.40 20.67
N LYS A 180 8.70 17.59 20.10
CA LYS A 180 9.08 18.83 20.81
C LYS A 180 7.91 19.47 21.55
N GLY A 181 6.70 18.94 21.44
CA GLY A 181 5.51 19.42 22.14
C GLY A 181 4.64 20.38 21.34
N ASP A 182 4.81 20.49 20.02
CA ASP A 182 3.93 21.31 19.17
C ASP A 182 2.51 20.77 19.18
N GLN A 183 1.58 21.55 19.75
CA GLN A 183 0.21 21.13 19.98
C GLN A 183 -0.60 20.96 18.69
N ILE A 184 -0.29 21.73 17.64
CA ILE A 184 -0.95 21.62 16.33
C ILE A 184 -0.59 20.28 15.68
N CYS A 185 0.68 19.92 15.69
CA CYS A 185 1.15 18.64 15.17
C CYS A 185 0.59 17.46 15.97
N ILE A 186 0.62 17.54 17.31
CA ILE A 186 0.07 16.50 18.20
C ILE A 186 -1.41 16.29 17.90
N GLN A 187 -2.22 17.35 17.89
CA GLN A 187 -3.65 17.24 17.63
C GLN A 187 -3.98 16.68 16.25
N ALA A 188 -3.24 17.10 15.22
CA ALA A 188 -3.43 16.55 13.86
C ALA A 188 -3.11 15.06 13.79
N ILE A 189 -2.06 14.59 14.49
CA ILE A 189 -1.73 13.16 14.59
C ILE A 189 -2.80 12.40 15.38
N GLU A 190 -3.35 12.95 16.45
CA GLU A 190 -4.42 12.34 17.23
C GLU A 190 -5.70 12.18 16.41
N GLU A 191 -6.08 13.17 15.62
CA GLU A 191 -7.20 13.08 14.68
C GLU A 191 -6.98 12.00 13.62
N MET A 192 -5.79 11.94 13.03
CA MET A 192 -5.43 10.90 12.07
C MET A 192 -5.51 9.52 12.71
N THR A 193 -4.95 9.34 13.90
CA THR A 193 -4.95 8.03 14.58
C THR A 193 -6.35 7.61 15.03
N ASP A 194 -7.21 8.54 15.44
CA ASP A 194 -8.61 8.27 15.76
C ASP A 194 -9.39 7.81 14.51
N THR A 195 -9.18 8.47 13.39
CA THR A 195 -9.74 8.08 12.07
C THR A 195 -9.27 6.68 11.68
N LEU A 196 -7.97 6.41 11.79
CA LEU A 196 -7.41 5.08 11.50
C LEU A 196 -8.03 4.02 12.41
N GLY A 197 -8.16 4.30 13.71
CA GLY A 197 -8.79 3.39 14.66
C GLY A 197 -10.22 3.04 14.31
N LYS A 198 -11.03 4.03 13.91
CA LYS A 198 -12.42 3.85 13.47
C LYS A 198 -12.51 3.04 12.18
N GLY A 199 -11.69 3.35 11.17
CA GLY A 199 -11.65 2.63 9.90
C GLY A 199 -11.23 1.17 10.08
N ILE A 200 -10.15 0.93 10.85
CA ILE A 200 -9.68 -0.43 11.18
C ILE A 200 -10.78 -1.22 11.89
N ALA A 201 -11.45 -0.63 12.88
CA ALA A 201 -12.53 -1.31 13.61
C ALA A 201 -13.69 -1.70 12.68
N ASN A 202 -14.08 -0.84 11.76
CA ASN A 202 -15.12 -1.13 10.76
C ASN A 202 -14.72 -2.34 9.88
N ILE A 203 -13.49 -2.39 9.42
CA ILE A 203 -13.00 -3.53 8.62
C ILE A 203 -12.93 -4.79 9.48
N CYS A 204 -12.51 -4.70 10.74
CA CYS A 204 -12.48 -5.85 11.66
C CYS A 204 -13.87 -6.43 11.91
N TYR A 205 -14.94 -5.62 11.92
CA TYR A 205 -16.32 -6.13 12.03
C TYR A 205 -16.76 -6.94 10.81
N VAL A 206 -16.21 -6.67 9.63
CA VAL A 206 -16.55 -7.37 8.38
C VAL A 206 -15.65 -8.59 8.16
N LEU A 207 -14.34 -8.41 8.34
CA LEU A 207 -13.33 -9.41 7.99
C LEU A 207 -12.94 -10.31 9.16
N ASN A 208 -12.99 -9.80 10.41
CA ASN A 208 -12.49 -10.47 11.61
C ASN A 208 -11.05 -11.02 11.45
N PRO A 209 -10.07 -10.18 11.14
CA PRO A 209 -8.71 -10.62 10.88
C PRO A 209 -8.00 -11.02 12.17
N GLU A 210 -7.12 -12.01 12.08
CA GLU A 210 -6.19 -12.41 13.15
C GLU A 210 -5.13 -11.32 13.38
N ILE A 211 -4.72 -10.66 12.29
CA ILE A 211 -3.69 -9.62 12.32
C ILE A 211 -4.02 -8.48 11.37
N VAL A 212 -3.76 -7.26 11.83
CA VAL A 212 -3.75 -6.04 11.03
C VAL A 212 -2.32 -5.51 10.98
N VAL A 213 -1.74 -5.43 9.79
CA VAL A 213 -0.40 -4.89 9.54
C VAL A 213 -0.52 -3.49 8.97
N LEU A 214 0.15 -2.53 9.58
CA LEU A 214 0.14 -1.13 9.18
C LEU A 214 1.46 -0.77 8.50
N GLY A 215 1.41 -0.46 7.22
CA GLY A 215 2.53 -0.05 6.38
C GLY A 215 2.34 1.36 5.80
N GLY A 216 3.30 1.76 4.97
CA GLY A 216 3.37 3.11 4.40
C GLY A 216 4.38 3.99 5.14
N GLY A 217 4.87 5.02 4.47
CA GLY A 217 6.01 5.81 4.95
C GLY A 217 5.82 6.41 6.34
N ILE A 218 4.61 6.88 6.66
CA ILE A 218 4.31 7.49 7.95
C ILE A 218 4.33 6.48 9.11
N MET A 219 4.05 5.20 8.82
CA MET A 219 4.05 4.14 9.82
C MET A 219 5.45 3.79 10.33
N ALA A 220 6.52 4.28 9.69
CA ALA A 220 7.89 4.23 10.23
C ALA A 220 8.03 4.94 11.59
N GLN A 221 7.09 5.81 11.95
CA GLN A 221 7.00 6.44 13.28
C GLN A 221 6.30 5.54 14.32
N GLU A 222 6.53 4.23 14.24
CA GLU A 222 5.87 3.20 15.08
C GLU A 222 5.84 3.58 16.56
N THR A 223 6.98 3.99 17.12
CA THR A 223 7.10 4.33 18.55
C THR A 223 6.11 5.42 18.98
N PHE A 224 5.83 6.38 18.10
CA PHE A 224 4.89 7.47 18.37
C PHE A 224 3.43 7.07 18.10
N LEU A 225 3.21 6.22 17.10
CA LEU A 225 1.88 5.88 16.60
C LEU A 225 1.24 4.67 17.28
N LYS A 226 2.04 3.71 17.71
CA LYS A 226 1.57 2.38 18.16
C LYS A 226 0.48 2.43 19.23
N ASP A 227 0.73 3.12 20.32
CA ASP A 227 -0.22 3.17 21.43
C ASP A 227 -1.43 4.03 21.10
N ARG A 228 -1.27 5.08 20.29
CA ARG A 228 -2.35 5.93 19.81
C ARG A 228 -3.32 5.15 18.92
N ILE A 229 -2.79 4.43 17.92
CA ILE A 229 -3.63 3.62 17.01
C ILE A 229 -4.31 2.48 17.78
N LYS A 230 -3.58 1.76 18.64
CA LYS A 230 -4.19 0.69 19.46
C LYS A 230 -5.27 1.23 20.38
N GLY A 231 -5.05 2.37 21.02
CA GLY A 231 -6.04 3.04 21.87
C GLY A 231 -7.27 3.45 21.07
N ALA A 232 -7.08 4.00 19.87
CA ALA A 232 -8.17 4.36 18.98
C ALA A 232 -8.98 3.15 18.51
N VAL A 233 -8.32 2.07 18.07
CA VAL A 233 -9.01 0.82 17.70
C VAL A 233 -9.81 0.27 18.86
N LYS A 234 -9.24 0.22 20.07
CA LYS A 234 -9.93 -0.25 21.27
C LYS A 234 -11.17 0.58 21.62
N LYS A 235 -11.18 1.87 21.29
CA LYS A 235 -12.34 2.76 21.49
C LYS A 235 -13.55 2.34 20.64
N TYR A 236 -13.30 1.81 19.43
CA TYR A 236 -14.34 1.49 18.44
C TYR A 236 -14.64 0.01 18.29
N LEU A 237 -13.72 -0.87 18.70
CA LEU A 237 -13.85 -2.30 18.51
C LEU A 237 -14.32 -2.99 19.80
N VAL A 238 -15.36 -3.84 19.70
CA VAL A 238 -15.83 -4.61 20.86
C VAL A 238 -14.74 -5.55 21.36
N SER A 239 -14.66 -5.70 22.69
CA SER A 239 -13.58 -6.44 23.35
C SER A 239 -13.48 -7.91 22.94
N SER A 240 -14.57 -8.53 22.51
CA SER A 240 -14.58 -9.93 22.03
C SER A 240 -13.80 -10.10 20.72
N ILE A 241 -13.74 -9.07 19.85
CA ILE A 241 -12.96 -9.08 18.62
C ILE A 241 -11.55 -8.56 18.90
N GLU A 242 -11.44 -7.46 19.62
CA GLU A 242 -10.16 -6.81 19.97
C GLU A 242 -9.15 -7.79 20.57
N LYS A 243 -9.58 -8.71 21.42
CA LYS A 243 -8.72 -9.74 22.04
C LYS A 243 -8.11 -10.73 21.04
N HIS A 244 -8.70 -10.87 19.87
CA HIS A 244 -8.28 -11.84 18.86
C HIS A 244 -7.62 -11.19 17.64
N THR A 245 -7.57 -9.85 17.58
CA THR A 245 -6.96 -9.11 16.48
C THR A 245 -5.65 -8.44 16.94
N LYS A 246 -4.54 -8.89 16.40
CA LYS A 246 -3.22 -8.28 16.66
C LYS A 246 -3.01 -7.10 15.72
N ILE A 247 -2.61 -5.93 16.24
CA ILE A 247 -2.21 -4.78 15.43
C ILE A 247 -0.69 -4.63 15.49
N THR A 248 -0.03 -4.58 14.35
CA THR A 248 1.41 -4.50 14.20
C THR A 248 1.81 -3.60 13.02
N PHE A 249 3.10 -3.38 12.84
CA PHE A 249 3.65 -2.55 11.77
C PHE A 249 4.39 -3.42 10.76
N ALA A 250 4.46 -2.94 9.51
CA ALA A 250 5.11 -3.62 8.40
C ALA A 250 6.63 -3.69 8.61
N GLU A 251 7.23 -4.83 8.26
CA GLU A 251 8.66 -5.09 8.42
C GLU A 251 9.45 -4.87 7.11
N ASN A 252 8.82 -5.04 5.94
CA ASN A 252 9.49 -4.98 4.63
C ASN A 252 9.68 -3.56 4.08
N GLN A 253 8.99 -2.57 4.67
CA GLN A 253 9.12 -1.15 4.31
C GLN A 253 9.08 -0.89 2.79
N ASN A 254 10.07 -0.16 2.26
CA ASN A 254 10.13 0.22 0.84
C ASN A 254 10.41 -0.94 -0.12
N ASP A 255 10.84 -2.09 0.36
CA ASP A 255 11.11 -3.27 -0.48
C ASP A 255 9.87 -4.16 -0.64
N ALA A 256 8.80 -3.89 0.11
CA ALA A 256 7.56 -4.67 0.13
C ALA A 256 6.95 -4.86 -1.27
N GLY A 257 6.88 -3.80 -2.07
CA GLY A 257 6.33 -3.86 -3.43
C GLY A 257 7.09 -4.84 -4.33
N MET A 258 8.43 -4.73 -4.38
CA MET A 258 9.27 -5.61 -5.21
C MET A 258 9.25 -7.05 -4.72
N LEU A 259 9.33 -7.26 -3.41
CA LEU A 259 9.28 -8.61 -2.82
C LEU A 259 7.91 -9.25 -3.06
N GLY A 260 6.83 -8.50 -2.90
CA GLY A 260 5.48 -8.99 -3.13
C GLY A 260 5.22 -9.34 -4.59
N ALA A 261 5.67 -8.51 -5.54
CA ALA A 261 5.58 -8.83 -6.96
C ALA A 261 6.32 -10.13 -7.30
N PHE A 262 7.51 -10.32 -6.73
CA PHE A 262 8.23 -11.58 -6.85
C PHE A 262 7.46 -12.77 -6.28
N TYR A 263 6.87 -12.63 -5.08
CA TYR A 263 6.08 -13.70 -4.49
C TYR A 263 4.78 -13.97 -5.27
N HIS A 264 4.15 -12.95 -5.84
CA HIS A 264 3.02 -13.11 -6.75
C HIS A 264 3.42 -13.97 -7.96
N PHE A 265 4.51 -13.61 -8.63
CA PHE A 265 5.06 -14.38 -9.76
C PHE A 265 5.35 -15.84 -9.37
N CYS A 266 6.02 -16.05 -8.23
CA CYS A 266 6.30 -17.41 -7.75
C CYS A 266 5.00 -18.21 -7.54
N GLY A 267 3.97 -17.61 -6.97
CA GLY A 267 2.68 -18.28 -6.77
C GLY A 267 1.96 -18.67 -8.06
N MET A 268 2.22 -17.93 -9.16
CA MET A 268 1.63 -18.21 -10.47
C MET A 268 2.42 -19.26 -11.28
N HIS A 269 3.75 -19.31 -11.14
CA HIS A 269 4.62 -20.10 -12.03
C HIS A 269 5.37 -21.24 -11.34
N LEU A 270 5.57 -21.16 -10.03
CA LEU A 270 6.27 -22.19 -9.27
C LEU A 270 5.24 -22.99 -8.47
N LYS A 271 5.14 -24.29 -8.74
CA LYS A 271 4.34 -25.19 -7.89
C LYS A 271 5.04 -25.30 -6.53
N GLU A 272 4.32 -24.98 -5.44
CA GLU A 272 4.76 -25.32 -4.08
C GLU A 272 4.84 -26.83 -3.90
#